data_947972fb95cdbe676925520b8f5d9907
#
_entry.id   947972fb95cdbe676925520b8f5d9907
#
_cell.length_a   1.000
_cell.length_b   1.000
_cell.length_c   1.000
_cell.angle_alpha   90.00
_cell.angle_beta   90.00
_cell.angle_gamma   90.00
#
_symmetry.space_group_name_H-M   'P 1'
#
loop_
_entity.id
_entity.type
_entity.pdbx_description
1 polymer ?
#
loop_
_entity_poly.entity_id
_entity_poly.type
_entity_poly.pdbx_seq_one_letter_code
_entity_poly.pdbx_strand_id
1 'polypeptide(L)'
;MSQPAIDLTSELLRGMRLSGVNYRRIETARPFGVGFSAVAGKAQFHFISRGPVLLRMASGEQFTLESGDALFIPNGDGHALLSDPQATVVNVAQLPSETVCSTVSCINAGDQPDCPERAVIFSGCMDFELGGMQPLVKAMPEVMRVSCLLNTWPEIQPLLAAMERESLTRQAGYAGILA
;
A
#
# COMPACT_ATOMS: atom_id res chain seq x y z
N MET A 1 31.46 10.70 -32.20
CA MET A 1 30.35 11.28 -31.37
C MET A 1 29.57 10.08 -30.85
N SER A 2 29.76 9.70 -29.59
CA SER A 2 29.03 8.59 -28.98
C SER A 2 27.56 9.04 -28.76
N GLN A 3 26.60 8.29 -29.29
CA GLN A 3 25.21 8.47 -28.91
C GLN A 3 25.10 8.28 -27.37
N PRO A 4 24.39 9.18 -26.67
CA PRO A 4 24.15 8.94 -25.26
C PRO A 4 23.42 7.61 -25.09
N ALA A 5 23.88 6.77 -24.16
CA ALA A 5 23.22 5.54 -23.83
C ALA A 5 21.78 5.86 -23.44
N ILE A 6 20.82 5.23 -24.10
CA ILE A 6 19.40 5.40 -23.76
C ILE A 6 19.22 4.82 -22.34
N ASP A 7 18.87 5.67 -21.39
CA ASP A 7 18.50 5.23 -20.06
C ASP A 7 17.08 4.64 -20.10
N LEU A 8 17.03 3.31 -20.29
CA LEU A 8 15.79 2.55 -20.38
C LEU A 8 14.93 2.70 -19.13
N THR A 9 15.54 2.88 -17.96
CA THR A 9 14.80 3.10 -16.70
C THR A 9 14.07 4.43 -16.73
N SER A 10 14.74 5.50 -17.16
CA SER A 10 14.09 6.81 -17.30
C SER A 10 13.01 6.81 -18.36
N GLU A 11 13.17 6.08 -19.46
CA GLU A 11 12.11 5.95 -20.48
C GLU A 11 10.90 5.16 -19.95
N LEU A 12 11.13 4.10 -19.20
CA LEU A 12 10.07 3.36 -18.51
C LEU A 12 9.30 4.23 -17.54
N LEU A 13 10.00 4.94 -16.66
CA LEU A 13 9.38 5.84 -15.67
C LEU A 13 8.61 7.00 -16.35
N ARG A 14 9.12 7.52 -17.47
CA ARG A 14 8.44 8.58 -18.25
C ARG A 14 7.13 8.08 -18.86
N GLY A 15 7.07 6.81 -19.25
CA GLY A 15 5.86 6.17 -19.78
C GLY A 15 4.87 5.71 -18.73
N MET A 16 5.28 5.65 -17.45
CA MET A 16 4.45 5.18 -16.36
C MET A 16 3.36 6.22 -16.01
N ARG A 17 2.14 5.76 -15.90
CA ARG A 17 1.02 6.57 -15.44
C ARG A 17 0.34 5.87 -14.27
N LEU A 18 0.14 6.62 -13.21
CA LEU A 18 -0.66 6.22 -12.06
C LEU A 18 -1.92 7.09 -12.07
N SER A 19 -3.07 6.47 -12.07
CA SER A 19 -4.35 7.16 -12.04
C SER A 19 -5.35 6.40 -11.18
N GLY A 20 -6.47 7.05 -10.85
CA GLY A 20 -7.51 6.42 -10.04
C GLY A 20 -7.02 5.94 -8.66
N VAL A 21 -6.06 6.65 -8.09
CA VAL A 21 -5.45 6.23 -6.81
C VAL A 21 -6.43 6.42 -5.68
N ASN A 22 -6.64 5.35 -4.92
CA ASN A 22 -7.43 5.35 -3.70
C ASN A 22 -6.58 4.84 -2.55
N TYR A 23 -6.47 5.63 -1.50
CA TYR A 23 -5.70 5.30 -0.31
C TYR A 23 -6.60 4.91 0.86
N ARG A 24 -6.10 3.97 1.66
CA ARG A 24 -6.71 3.59 2.94
C ARG A 24 -5.63 3.61 4.02
N ARG A 25 -5.91 4.33 5.09
CA ARG A 25 -5.19 4.16 6.33
C ARG A 25 -5.94 3.11 7.14
N ILE A 26 -5.33 1.97 7.36
CA ILE A 26 -5.91 0.85 8.11
C ILE A 26 -5.20 0.80 9.45
N GLU A 27 -5.96 0.94 10.52
CA GLU A 27 -5.49 0.77 11.88
C GLU A 27 -6.27 -0.37 12.52
N THR A 28 -5.56 -1.35 13.05
CA THR A 28 -6.19 -2.57 13.54
C THR A 28 -5.49 -3.13 14.77
N ALA A 29 -6.29 -3.55 15.75
CA ALA A 29 -5.80 -4.26 16.94
C ALA A 29 -5.60 -5.74 16.64
N ARG A 30 -4.66 -6.38 17.33
CA ARG A 30 -4.44 -7.83 17.24
C ARG A 30 -5.47 -8.61 18.06
N PRO A 31 -5.90 -9.81 17.61
CA PRO A 31 -5.58 -10.45 16.32
C PRO A 31 -6.38 -9.84 15.15
N PHE A 32 -5.76 -9.74 13.96
CA PHE A 32 -6.43 -9.24 12.77
C PHE A 32 -6.04 -10.02 11.51
N GLY A 33 -6.96 -10.02 10.54
CA GLY A 33 -6.72 -10.44 9.17
C GLY A 33 -7.54 -9.58 8.22
N VAL A 34 -6.88 -8.82 7.37
CA VAL A 34 -7.50 -7.94 6.36
C VAL A 34 -7.24 -8.52 4.98
N GLY A 35 -8.29 -8.95 4.30
CA GLY A 35 -8.23 -9.53 2.96
C GLY A 35 -8.46 -8.49 1.87
N PHE A 36 -7.70 -8.59 0.82
CA PHE A 36 -7.82 -7.79 -0.40
C PHE A 36 -8.17 -8.71 -1.56
N SER A 37 -9.33 -8.48 -2.17
CA SER A 37 -9.73 -9.23 -3.36
C SER A 37 -8.83 -8.89 -4.54
N ALA A 38 -8.65 -9.84 -5.44
CA ALA A 38 -8.00 -9.58 -6.70
C ALA A 38 -8.78 -8.54 -7.53
N VAL A 39 -8.07 -7.58 -8.10
CA VAL A 39 -8.65 -6.54 -8.94
C VAL A 39 -7.83 -6.43 -10.23
N ALA A 40 -8.30 -7.09 -11.27
CA ALA A 40 -7.61 -7.12 -12.56
C ALA A 40 -7.39 -5.70 -13.12
N GLY A 41 -6.19 -5.43 -13.63
CA GLY A 41 -5.82 -4.14 -14.20
C GLY A 41 -5.49 -3.06 -13.17
N LYS A 42 -5.52 -3.37 -11.88
CA LYS A 42 -5.10 -2.47 -10.81
C LYS A 42 -3.80 -2.97 -10.18
N ALA A 43 -2.95 -2.05 -9.78
CA ALA A 43 -1.87 -2.37 -8.87
C ALA A 43 -2.29 -2.04 -7.44
N GLN A 44 -1.70 -2.73 -6.48
CA GLN A 44 -1.89 -2.46 -5.07
C GLN A 44 -0.53 -2.26 -4.40
N PHE A 45 -0.47 -1.34 -3.47
CA PHE A 45 0.72 -1.21 -2.63
C PHE A 45 0.33 -1.13 -1.16
N HIS A 46 1.24 -1.52 -0.30
CA HIS A 46 1.10 -1.39 1.14
C HIS A 46 2.41 -0.88 1.73
N PHE A 47 2.28 0.03 2.67
CA PHE A 47 3.37 0.50 3.50
C PHE A 47 3.02 0.22 4.96
N ILE A 48 3.93 -0.43 5.68
CA ILE A 48 3.75 -0.80 7.07
C ILE A 48 4.33 0.31 7.95
N SER A 49 3.47 1.21 8.41
CA SER A 49 3.88 2.28 9.33
C SER A 49 4.17 1.73 10.72
N ARG A 50 3.35 0.77 11.16
CA ARG A 50 3.54 0.05 12.42
C ARG A 50 3.21 -1.43 12.25
N GLY A 51 4.16 -2.30 12.50
CA GLY A 51 4.08 -3.75 12.37
C GLY A 51 4.49 -4.49 13.65
N PRO A 52 4.85 -5.77 13.53
CA PRO A 52 4.97 -6.54 12.28
C PRO A 52 3.62 -6.98 11.70
N VAL A 53 3.61 -7.28 10.40
CA VAL A 53 2.45 -7.76 9.65
C VAL A 53 2.88 -8.92 8.76
N LEU A 54 2.09 -9.98 8.70
CA LEU A 54 2.31 -11.11 7.81
C LEU A 54 1.49 -10.89 6.53
N LEU A 55 2.15 -10.84 5.38
CA LEU A 55 1.52 -10.94 4.06
C LEU A 55 1.29 -12.41 3.72
N ARG A 56 0.11 -12.74 3.21
CA ARG A 56 -0.21 -14.03 2.60
C ARG A 56 -0.84 -13.80 1.23
N MET A 57 -0.15 -14.25 0.18
CA MET A 57 -0.63 -14.20 -1.19
C MET A 57 -1.65 -15.32 -1.46
N ALA A 58 -2.47 -15.16 -2.51
CA ALA A 58 -3.39 -16.22 -2.95
C ALA A 58 -2.67 -17.48 -3.41
N SER A 59 -1.44 -17.36 -3.91
CA SER A 59 -0.53 -18.47 -4.23
C SER A 59 -0.10 -19.30 -3.02
N GLY A 60 -0.27 -18.76 -1.80
CA GLY A 60 0.18 -19.35 -0.55
C GLY A 60 1.54 -18.85 -0.09
N GLU A 61 2.23 -18.03 -0.88
CA GLU A 61 3.48 -17.39 -0.48
C GLU A 61 3.24 -16.45 0.70
N GLN A 62 4.16 -16.45 1.66
CA GLN A 62 4.05 -15.65 2.89
C GLN A 62 5.33 -14.90 3.21
N PHE A 63 5.19 -13.68 3.71
CA PHE A 63 6.30 -12.82 4.14
C PHE A 63 5.95 -12.09 5.42
N THR A 64 6.91 -11.95 6.32
CA THR A 64 6.80 -10.99 7.42
C THR A 64 7.30 -9.63 6.96
N LEU A 65 6.54 -8.60 7.27
CA LEU A 65 6.82 -7.21 6.98
C LEU A 65 6.97 -6.46 8.31
N GLU A 66 8.08 -5.77 8.45
CA GLU A 66 8.36 -4.96 9.62
C GLU A 66 7.89 -3.51 9.43
N SER A 67 7.91 -2.72 10.49
CA SER A 67 7.68 -1.29 10.38
C SER A 67 8.71 -0.64 9.44
N GLY A 68 8.24 0.15 8.47
CA GLY A 68 9.06 0.76 7.43
C GLY A 68 9.17 -0.07 6.15
N ASP A 69 8.66 -1.30 6.13
CA ASP A 69 8.61 -2.09 4.90
C ASP A 69 7.47 -1.63 3.99
N ALA A 70 7.70 -1.77 2.69
CA ALA A 70 6.70 -1.58 1.66
C ALA A 70 6.65 -2.76 0.71
N LEU A 71 5.51 -2.95 0.09
CA LEU A 71 5.32 -3.93 -0.98
C LEU A 71 4.43 -3.37 -2.08
N PHE A 72 4.63 -3.91 -3.27
CA PHE A 72 3.87 -3.57 -4.45
C PHE A 72 3.41 -4.84 -5.15
N ILE A 73 2.14 -4.91 -5.50
CA ILE A 73 1.47 -6.03 -6.18
C ILE A 73 0.99 -5.52 -7.53
N PRO A 74 1.80 -5.66 -8.60
CA PRO A 74 1.59 -4.98 -9.87
C PRO A 74 0.35 -5.44 -10.63
N ASN A 75 -0.03 -6.71 -10.47
CA ASN A 75 -1.16 -7.33 -11.18
C ASN A 75 -2.46 -7.33 -10.36
N GLY A 76 -2.45 -6.74 -9.16
CA GLY A 76 -3.61 -6.65 -8.29
C GLY A 76 -4.07 -8.00 -7.75
N ASP A 77 -3.15 -8.93 -7.57
CA ASP A 77 -3.45 -10.28 -7.08
C ASP A 77 -4.04 -10.26 -5.67
N GLY A 78 -4.94 -11.22 -5.40
CA GLY A 78 -5.59 -11.35 -4.11
C GLY A 78 -4.60 -11.73 -3.01
N HIS A 79 -4.71 -11.10 -1.85
CA HIS A 79 -3.82 -11.33 -0.71
C HIS A 79 -4.47 -10.95 0.61
N ALA A 80 -3.79 -11.22 1.71
CA ALA A 80 -4.21 -10.83 3.04
C ALA A 80 -3.04 -10.32 3.89
N LEU A 81 -3.32 -9.33 4.71
CA LEU A 81 -2.42 -8.81 5.74
C LEU A 81 -2.93 -9.29 7.10
N LEU A 82 -2.08 -9.98 7.85
CA LEU A 82 -2.45 -10.75 9.02
C LEU A 82 -1.56 -10.39 10.22
N SER A 83 -2.10 -10.51 11.43
CA SER A 83 -1.30 -10.47 12.65
C SER A 83 -0.56 -11.79 12.93
N ASP A 84 -1.14 -12.90 12.49
CA ASP A 84 -0.60 -14.25 12.61
C ASP A 84 -1.20 -15.16 11.51
N PRO A 85 -0.59 -16.34 11.22
CA PRO A 85 -1.01 -17.21 10.13
C PRO A 85 -2.44 -17.77 10.26
N GLN A 86 -2.99 -17.83 11.47
CA GLN A 86 -4.31 -18.39 11.76
C GLN A 86 -5.39 -17.31 11.92
N ALA A 87 -5.03 -16.04 11.78
CA ALA A 87 -5.98 -14.93 11.92
C ALA A 87 -7.14 -15.07 10.93
N THR A 88 -8.35 -14.86 11.43
CA THR A 88 -9.56 -14.82 10.59
C THR A 88 -9.48 -13.63 9.65
N VAL A 89 -9.68 -13.89 8.36
CA VAL A 89 -9.61 -12.86 7.32
C VAL A 89 -10.98 -12.27 7.07
N VAL A 90 -11.07 -10.95 7.20
CA VAL A 90 -12.24 -10.15 6.81
C VAL A 90 -11.86 -9.31 5.59
N ASN A 91 -12.70 -9.30 4.57
CA ASN A 91 -12.44 -8.49 3.39
C ASN A 91 -12.42 -7.00 3.75
N VAL A 92 -11.44 -6.26 3.26
CA VAL A 92 -11.28 -4.82 3.53
C VAL A 92 -12.53 -4.01 3.18
N ALA A 93 -13.29 -4.44 2.18
CA ALA A 93 -14.54 -3.79 1.77
C ALA A 93 -15.69 -3.98 2.77
N GLN A 94 -15.59 -4.93 3.68
CA GLN A 94 -16.59 -5.20 4.73
C GLN A 94 -16.26 -4.49 6.05
N LEU A 95 -15.05 -3.94 6.16
CA LEU A 95 -14.64 -3.22 7.37
C LEU A 95 -15.27 -1.82 7.40
N PRO A 96 -15.68 -1.34 8.58
CA PRO A 96 -16.16 0.02 8.73
C PRO A 96 -15.11 1.01 8.26
N SER A 97 -15.48 1.87 7.32
CA SER A 97 -14.58 2.89 6.77
C SER A 97 -15.18 4.27 6.90
N GLU A 98 -14.36 5.23 7.29
CA GLU A 98 -14.68 6.64 7.31
C GLU A 98 -14.00 7.33 6.13
N THR A 99 -14.78 8.01 5.30
CA THR A 99 -14.23 8.80 4.19
C THR A 99 -13.59 10.07 4.73
N VAL A 100 -12.31 10.25 4.46
CA VAL A 100 -11.56 11.47 4.80
C VAL A 100 -11.69 12.49 3.68
N CYS A 101 -11.46 12.07 2.44
CA CYS A 101 -11.70 12.85 1.22
C CYS A 101 -12.02 11.91 0.06
N SER A 102 -12.16 12.43 -1.15
CA SER A 102 -12.54 11.64 -2.34
C SER A 102 -11.60 10.47 -2.65
N THR A 103 -10.33 10.56 -2.25
CA THR A 103 -9.28 9.58 -2.52
C THR A 103 -8.76 8.86 -1.30
N VAL A 104 -9.15 9.28 -0.09
CA VAL A 104 -8.62 8.75 1.17
C VAL A 104 -9.73 8.32 2.11
N SER A 105 -9.61 7.12 2.64
CA SER A 105 -10.46 6.60 3.72
C SER A 105 -9.64 6.06 4.89
N CYS A 106 -10.23 6.09 6.09
CA CYS A 106 -9.67 5.48 7.28
C CYS A 106 -10.51 4.27 7.69
N ILE A 107 -9.86 3.18 8.02
CA ILE A 107 -10.45 1.96 8.55
C ILE A 107 -9.87 1.74 9.94
N ASN A 108 -10.76 1.74 10.94
CA ASN A 108 -10.40 1.37 12.30
C ASN A 108 -11.08 0.04 12.62
N ALA A 109 -10.30 -1.03 12.64
CA ALA A 109 -10.78 -2.36 12.98
C ALA A 109 -10.28 -2.75 14.37
N GLY A 110 -11.21 -2.83 15.33
CA GLY A 110 -10.95 -3.22 16.71
C GLY A 110 -11.47 -2.22 17.72
N ASP A 111 -12.10 -2.74 18.78
CA ASP A 111 -12.84 -1.98 19.78
C ASP A 111 -11.98 -1.26 20.85
N GLN A 112 -10.64 -1.37 20.75
CA GLN A 112 -9.74 -0.78 21.73
C GLN A 112 -8.84 0.29 21.10
N PRO A 113 -9.20 1.59 21.23
CA PRO A 113 -8.41 2.68 20.65
C PRO A 113 -6.99 2.80 21.24
N ASP A 114 -6.78 2.35 22.48
CA ASP A 114 -5.51 2.49 23.21
C ASP A 114 -4.65 1.21 23.23
N CYS A 115 -4.94 0.23 22.37
CA CYS A 115 -4.13 -0.99 22.32
C CYS A 115 -2.72 -0.66 21.80
N PRO A 116 -1.65 -0.90 22.58
CA PRO A 116 -0.29 -0.60 22.16
C PRO A 116 0.21 -1.48 20.99
N GLU A 117 -0.45 -2.60 20.74
CA GLU A 117 -0.10 -3.56 19.69
C GLU A 117 -0.92 -3.38 18.39
N ARG A 118 -1.31 -2.15 18.08
CA ARG A 118 -2.01 -1.87 16.83
C ARG A 118 -1.04 -1.85 15.65
N ALA A 119 -1.44 -2.48 14.56
CA ALA A 119 -0.78 -2.29 13.27
C ALA A 119 -1.38 -1.07 12.56
N VAL A 120 -0.52 -0.32 11.87
CA VAL A 120 -0.92 0.81 11.00
C VAL A 120 -0.35 0.57 9.61
N ILE A 121 -1.25 0.47 8.64
CA ILE A 121 -0.94 0.13 7.27
C ILE A 121 -1.53 1.19 6.35
N PHE A 122 -0.71 1.76 5.47
CA PHE A 122 -1.19 2.57 4.36
C PHE A 122 -1.31 1.70 3.13
N SER A 123 -2.52 1.57 2.61
CA SER A 123 -2.82 0.76 1.42
C SER A 123 -3.29 1.64 0.29
N GLY A 124 -2.81 1.38 -0.92
CA GLY A 124 -3.27 2.06 -2.13
C GLY A 124 -3.68 1.06 -3.20
N CYS A 125 -4.70 1.43 -3.96
CA CYS A 125 -5.12 0.73 -5.16
C CYS A 125 -5.17 1.77 -6.28
N MET A 126 -4.57 1.46 -7.44
CA MET A 126 -4.41 2.40 -8.53
C MET A 126 -4.44 1.73 -9.90
N ASP A 127 -4.79 2.47 -10.92
CA ASP A 127 -4.54 2.08 -12.30
C ASP A 127 -3.05 2.23 -12.58
N PHE A 128 -2.42 1.14 -13.00
CA PHE A 128 -1.01 1.10 -13.31
C PHE A 128 -0.81 0.79 -14.79
N GLU A 129 -0.39 1.79 -15.53
CA GLU A 129 -0.20 1.68 -16.96
C GLU A 129 1.25 2.00 -17.33
N LEU A 130 1.85 1.15 -18.15
CA LEU A 130 3.16 1.36 -18.76
C LEU A 130 3.06 1.69 -20.27
N GLY A 131 1.92 2.21 -20.71
CA GLY A 131 1.69 2.49 -22.12
C GLY A 131 1.85 1.23 -22.98
N GLY A 132 2.64 1.34 -24.07
CA GLY A 132 2.92 0.20 -24.96
C GLY A 132 3.70 -0.96 -24.31
N MET A 133 4.15 -0.84 -23.06
CA MET A 133 4.89 -1.83 -22.33
C MET A 133 4.04 -2.61 -21.31
N GLN A 134 2.72 -2.58 -21.46
CA GLN A 134 1.79 -3.33 -20.62
C GLN A 134 2.12 -4.84 -20.49
N PRO A 135 2.69 -5.54 -21.50
CA PRO A 135 3.15 -6.92 -21.32
C PRO A 135 4.22 -7.09 -20.23
N LEU A 136 5.01 -6.06 -19.93
CA LEU A 136 5.99 -6.12 -18.83
C LEU A 136 5.34 -6.19 -17.48
N VAL A 137 4.20 -5.50 -17.28
CA VAL A 137 3.45 -5.58 -16.00
C VAL A 137 3.07 -7.02 -15.70
N LYS A 138 2.62 -7.76 -16.72
CA LYS A 138 2.26 -9.18 -16.59
C LYS A 138 3.45 -10.09 -16.30
N ALA A 139 4.65 -9.66 -16.68
CA ALA A 139 5.89 -10.38 -16.41
C ALA A 139 6.52 -10.01 -15.05
N MET A 140 5.99 -9.01 -14.35
CA MET A 140 6.46 -8.65 -13.02
C MET A 140 6.15 -9.77 -12.01
N PRO A 141 6.97 -9.91 -10.96
CA PRO A 141 6.66 -10.82 -9.86
C PRO A 141 5.28 -10.54 -9.26
N GLU A 142 4.64 -11.58 -8.71
CA GLU A 142 3.34 -11.45 -8.01
C GLU A 142 3.41 -10.39 -6.92
N VAL A 143 4.54 -10.32 -6.21
CA VAL A 143 4.80 -9.31 -5.19
C VAL A 143 6.23 -8.80 -5.25
N MET A 144 6.40 -7.49 -5.13
CA MET A 144 7.70 -6.83 -5.05
C MET A 144 7.85 -6.20 -3.66
N ARG A 145 8.85 -6.65 -2.91
CA ARG A 145 9.13 -6.14 -1.56
C ARG A 145 10.20 -5.06 -1.61
N VAL A 146 10.00 -4.01 -0.82
CA VAL A 146 11.01 -3.00 -0.53
C VAL A 146 11.20 -3.00 0.99
N SER A 147 12.16 -3.81 1.43
CA SER A 147 12.51 -3.89 2.85
C SER A 147 13.30 -2.64 3.25
N CYS A 148 13.00 -2.14 4.44
CA CYS A 148 13.69 -1.00 5.02
C CYS A 148 13.65 0.25 4.11
N LEU A 149 12.49 0.51 3.47
CA LEU A 149 12.32 1.67 2.58
C LEU A 149 12.78 2.97 3.27
N LEU A 150 12.43 3.18 4.54
CA LEU A 150 12.81 4.36 5.30
C LEU A 150 14.31 4.44 5.60
N ASN A 151 15.01 3.30 5.66
CA ASN A 151 16.46 3.30 5.85
C ASN A 151 17.20 3.70 4.58
N THR A 152 16.62 3.35 3.41
CA THR A 152 17.20 3.66 2.11
C THR A 152 16.89 5.09 1.67
N TRP A 153 15.67 5.55 1.95
CA TRP A 153 15.16 6.89 1.61
C TRP A 153 14.50 7.55 2.83
N PRO A 154 15.29 8.06 3.78
CA PRO A 154 14.77 8.68 5.00
C PRO A 154 13.89 9.89 4.73
N GLU A 155 13.98 10.49 3.54
CA GLU A 155 13.15 11.61 3.10
C GLU A 155 11.66 11.25 2.95
N ILE A 156 11.34 9.96 2.84
CA ILE A 156 9.94 9.49 2.78
C ILE A 156 9.26 9.63 4.15
N GLN A 157 9.99 9.49 5.24
CA GLN A 157 9.41 9.53 6.59
C GLN A 157 8.67 10.84 6.91
N PRO A 158 9.22 12.05 6.63
CA PRO A 158 8.49 13.30 6.81
C PRO A 158 7.21 13.38 5.96
N LEU A 159 7.21 12.82 4.75
CA LEU A 159 6.03 12.80 3.87
C LEU A 159 4.92 11.91 4.46
N LEU A 160 5.27 10.72 4.94
CA LEU A 160 4.32 9.81 5.59
C LEU A 160 3.76 10.43 6.88
N ALA A 161 4.61 11.06 7.69
CA ALA A 161 4.17 11.76 8.90
C ALA A 161 3.25 12.94 8.56
N ALA A 162 3.48 13.66 7.46
CA ALA A 162 2.60 14.70 6.98
C ALA A 162 1.24 14.12 6.53
N MET A 163 1.24 13.05 5.74
CA MET A 163 0.00 12.37 5.33
C MET A 163 -0.81 11.88 6.54
N GLU A 164 -0.16 11.28 7.53
CA GLU A 164 -0.82 10.83 8.75
C GLU A 164 -1.44 12.01 9.50
N ARG A 165 -0.69 13.08 9.72
CA ARG A 165 -1.18 14.30 10.37
C ARG A 165 -2.37 14.89 9.64
N GLU A 166 -2.30 15.05 8.31
CA GLU A 166 -3.40 15.63 7.53
C GLU A 166 -4.65 14.74 7.57
N SER A 167 -4.49 13.41 7.53
CA SER A 167 -5.61 12.48 7.65
C SER A 167 -6.31 12.53 9.00
N LEU A 168 -5.61 12.88 10.07
CA LEU A 168 -6.14 12.98 11.44
C LEU A 168 -6.69 14.37 11.76
N THR A 169 -5.99 15.43 11.36
CA THR A 169 -6.33 16.81 11.77
C THR A 169 -7.32 17.50 10.85
N ARG A 170 -7.36 17.08 9.57
CA ARG A 170 -8.29 17.59 8.54
C ARG A 170 -8.38 19.12 8.49
N GLN A 171 -7.22 19.78 8.52
CA GLN A 171 -7.16 21.24 8.41
C GLN A 171 -7.54 21.72 7.01
N ALA A 172 -7.82 23.01 6.85
CA ALA A 172 -8.19 23.57 5.55
C ALA A 172 -7.12 23.25 4.50
N GLY A 173 -7.53 22.67 3.36
CA GLY A 173 -6.62 22.25 2.28
C GLY A 173 -6.11 20.81 2.37
N TYR A 174 -6.40 20.07 3.45
CA TYR A 174 -5.91 18.69 3.64
C TYR A 174 -6.22 17.76 2.46
N ALA A 175 -7.39 17.90 1.84
CA ALA A 175 -7.77 17.06 0.71
C ALA A 175 -6.85 17.24 -0.51
N GLY A 176 -6.35 18.47 -0.73
CA GLY A 176 -5.38 18.75 -1.79
C GLY A 176 -3.96 18.24 -1.49
N ILE A 177 -3.63 18.08 -0.19
CA ILE A 177 -2.35 17.50 0.23
C ILE A 177 -2.37 15.98 0.10
N LEU A 178 -3.55 15.36 0.33
CA LEU A 178 -3.74 13.90 0.29
C LEU A 178 -4.07 13.38 -1.12
N ALA A 179 -4.41 14.23 -2.07
CA ALA A 179 -4.71 13.87 -3.45
C ALA A 179 -3.45 13.81 -4.31
#